data_e5a18a9aeeaa750bc3e5b807b3014e0c
#
_entry.id   e5a18a9aeeaa750bc3e5b807b3014e0c
#
_cell.length_a   1.000
_cell.length_b   1.000
_cell.length_c   1.000
_cell.angle_alpha   90.00
_cell.angle_beta   90.00
_cell.angle_gamma   90.00
#
_symmetry.space_group_name_H-M   'P 1'
#
loop_
_entity.id
_entity.type
_entity.pdbx_description
1 polymer ?
#
loop_
_entity_poly.entity_id
_entity_poly.type
_entity_poly.pdbx_seq_one_letter_code
_entity_poly.pdbx_strand_id
1 'polypeptide(L)'
;MSIKVSPSILAADFANLSEECSKIDKSNADWFHLDIMDGLFVPNISFGMPVVKTIRQLTKKPLDVHLMIVQPEKYITEFINLGSNIITVHIEATNNLNQIINKIHESSLKSGFAIIPQTPISKLKEYINKVDLICLMGVNPGFAGQKFIESTHERLQELKHLIISSGSSALIEVDGGVNKENYQQLKSNGADVLVAGSYIFNSPNYNIAINNLK
;
A
#
# COMPACT_ATOMS: atom_id res chain seq x y z
N MET A 1 2.00 17.80 -6.53
CA MET A 1 3.02 17.15 -5.67
C MET A 1 3.80 16.15 -6.52
N SER A 2 5.06 15.83 -6.18
CA SER A 2 5.78 14.74 -6.84
C SER A 2 5.17 13.41 -6.42
N ILE A 3 5.06 12.47 -7.37
CA ILE A 3 4.60 11.10 -7.08
C ILE A 3 5.55 10.41 -6.11
N LYS A 4 5.01 9.60 -5.20
CA LYS A 4 5.79 8.77 -4.28
C LYS A 4 5.89 7.35 -4.81
N VAL A 5 7.00 6.67 -4.53
CA VAL A 5 7.20 5.26 -4.89
C VAL A 5 7.46 4.45 -3.63
N SER A 6 6.65 3.42 -3.42
CA SER A 6 6.67 2.50 -2.27
C SER A 6 6.96 1.08 -2.78
N PRO A 7 8.22 0.58 -2.75
CA PRO A 7 8.53 -0.79 -3.14
C PRO A 7 7.87 -1.82 -2.23
N SER A 8 7.11 -2.77 -2.81
CA SER A 8 6.50 -3.87 -2.07
C SER A 8 7.52 -4.97 -1.78
N ILE A 9 7.82 -5.15 -0.51
CA ILE A 9 8.77 -6.17 -0.01
C ILE A 9 8.28 -7.60 -0.30
N LEU A 10 7.01 -7.79 -0.60
CA LEU A 10 6.47 -9.10 -1.00
C LEU A 10 7.23 -9.71 -2.21
N ALA A 11 7.82 -8.87 -3.06
CA ALA A 11 8.56 -9.30 -4.25
C ALA A 11 10.09 -9.43 -4.02
N ALA A 12 10.58 -9.15 -2.80
CA ALA A 12 12.00 -9.23 -2.46
C ALA A 12 12.49 -10.68 -2.35
N ASP A 13 13.80 -10.88 -2.44
CA ASP A 13 14.42 -12.15 -2.07
C ASP A 13 14.50 -12.29 -0.55
N PHE A 14 13.61 -13.09 0.03
CA PHE A 14 13.56 -13.31 1.48
C PHE A 14 14.78 -14.02 2.05
N ALA A 15 15.54 -14.76 1.22
CA ALA A 15 16.81 -15.35 1.66
C ALA A 15 17.88 -14.29 1.93
N ASN A 16 17.74 -13.10 1.30
CA ASN A 16 18.67 -11.97 1.40
C ASN A 16 17.98 -10.67 1.84
N LEU A 17 16.92 -10.77 2.64
CA LEU A 17 16.04 -9.65 3.01
C LEU A 17 16.79 -8.42 3.52
N SER A 18 17.84 -8.60 4.31
CA SER A 18 18.64 -7.48 4.84
C SER A 18 19.35 -6.69 3.72
N GLU A 19 19.87 -7.39 2.72
CA GLU A 19 20.52 -6.76 1.55
C GLU A 19 19.47 -6.04 0.68
N GLU A 20 18.32 -6.68 0.45
CA GLU A 20 17.21 -6.11 -0.30
C GLU A 20 16.69 -4.81 0.35
N CYS A 21 16.47 -4.83 1.67
CA CYS A 21 16.09 -3.64 2.42
C CYS A 21 17.16 -2.54 2.36
N SER A 22 18.45 -2.89 2.44
CA SER A 22 19.55 -1.92 2.32
C SER A 22 19.59 -1.24 0.94
N LYS A 23 19.33 -2.00 -0.15
CA LYS A 23 19.25 -1.44 -1.51
C LYS A 23 18.09 -0.43 -1.62
N ILE A 24 16.91 -0.78 -1.09
CA ILE A 24 15.75 0.11 -1.09
C ILE A 24 16.00 1.33 -0.19
N ASP A 25 16.57 1.17 1.00
CA ASP A 25 16.85 2.28 1.92
C ASP A 25 17.78 3.32 1.32
N LYS A 26 18.80 2.88 0.57
CA LYS A 26 19.77 3.74 -0.14
C LYS A 26 19.23 4.33 -1.45
N SER A 27 18.08 3.88 -1.93
CA SER A 27 17.46 4.34 -3.17
C SER A 27 16.60 5.60 -2.95
N ASN A 28 16.03 6.12 -4.05
CA ASN A 28 15.05 7.21 -4.03
C ASN A 28 13.62 6.74 -3.71
N ALA A 29 13.42 5.54 -3.16
CA ALA A 29 12.13 5.09 -2.63
C ALA A 29 11.66 6.03 -1.51
N ASP A 30 10.37 6.34 -1.48
CA ASP A 30 9.80 7.20 -0.44
C ASP A 30 9.40 6.40 0.79
N TRP A 31 8.85 5.20 0.61
CA TRP A 31 8.34 4.32 1.67
C TRP A 31 8.80 2.88 1.46
N PHE A 32 8.45 1.99 2.40
CA PHE A 32 8.49 0.54 2.27
C PHE A 32 7.07 0.02 2.37
N HIS A 33 6.57 -0.68 1.35
CA HIS A 33 5.26 -1.30 1.37
C HIS A 33 5.34 -2.75 1.85
N LEU A 34 4.52 -3.07 2.87
CA LEU A 34 4.57 -4.35 3.58
C LEU A 34 3.21 -5.06 3.49
N ASP A 35 3.11 -6.03 2.59
CA ASP A 35 1.90 -6.82 2.34
C ASP A 35 1.75 -7.96 3.34
N ILE A 36 0.89 -7.81 4.34
CA ILE A 36 0.63 -8.80 5.39
C ILE A 36 -0.61 -9.61 5.03
N MET A 37 -0.44 -10.92 4.88
CA MET A 37 -1.49 -11.85 4.43
C MET A 37 -1.63 -13.03 5.38
N ASP A 38 -2.87 -13.45 5.67
CA ASP A 38 -3.20 -14.49 6.65
C ASP A 38 -3.70 -15.81 6.04
N GLY A 39 -3.85 -15.89 4.72
CA GLY A 39 -4.39 -17.06 4.03
C GLY A 39 -5.91 -17.23 4.17
N LEU A 40 -6.60 -16.25 4.79
CA LEU A 40 -8.06 -16.25 4.97
C LEU A 40 -8.73 -15.14 4.17
N PHE A 41 -8.25 -13.90 4.28
CA PHE A 41 -8.73 -12.78 3.46
C PHE A 41 -8.30 -12.93 2.01
N VAL A 42 -7.07 -13.39 1.79
CA VAL A 42 -6.50 -13.73 0.47
C VAL A 42 -5.95 -15.16 0.47
N PRO A 43 -5.89 -15.85 -0.69
CA PRO A 43 -5.45 -17.25 -0.76
C PRO A 43 -3.92 -17.40 -0.70
N ASN A 44 -3.25 -16.60 0.13
CA ASN A 44 -1.80 -16.62 0.32
C ASN A 44 -1.46 -16.21 1.76
N ILE A 45 -0.35 -16.73 2.28
CA ILE A 45 0.28 -16.31 3.55
C ILE A 45 1.61 -15.68 3.18
N SER A 46 1.84 -14.43 3.58
CA SER A 46 3.10 -13.74 3.28
C SER A 46 4.08 -13.81 4.46
N PHE A 47 4.08 -12.79 5.28
CA PHE A 47 4.92 -12.66 6.46
C PHE A 47 4.16 -11.87 7.53
N GLY A 48 4.72 -11.80 8.73
CA GLY A 48 4.07 -11.14 9.85
C GLY A 48 5.03 -10.31 10.70
N MET A 49 4.63 -10.09 11.94
CA MET A 49 5.26 -9.20 12.91
C MET A 49 6.77 -9.36 13.06
N PRO A 50 7.36 -10.59 13.09
CA PRO A 50 8.82 -10.74 13.21
C PRO A 50 9.58 -10.12 12.04
N VAL A 51 9.05 -10.25 10.81
CA VAL A 51 9.66 -9.67 9.61
C VAL A 51 9.52 -8.15 9.61
N VAL A 52 8.33 -7.61 9.96
CA VAL A 52 8.11 -6.16 10.10
C VAL A 52 9.07 -5.56 11.12
N LYS A 53 9.26 -6.20 12.27
CA LYS A 53 10.24 -5.80 13.29
C LYS A 53 11.67 -5.74 12.74
N THR A 54 12.06 -6.75 11.96
CA THR A 54 13.37 -6.78 11.32
C THR A 54 13.54 -5.65 10.32
N ILE A 55 12.55 -5.44 9.43
CA ILE A 55 12.60 -4.35 8.45
C ILE A 55 12.67 -2.99 9.14
N ARG A 56 11.93 -2.77 10.23
CA ARG A 56 12.01 -1.51 11.00
C ARG A 56 13.41 -1.20 11.52
N GLN A 57 14.18 -2.23 11.88
CA GLN A 57 15.57 -2.06 12.34
C GLN A 57 16.53 -1.69 11.20
N LEU A 58 16.20 -2.06 9.96
CA LEU A 58 17.04 -1.89 8.78
C LEU A 58 16.84 -0.54 8.07
N THR A 59 15.76 0.19 8.33
CA THR A 59 15.46 1.45 7.65
C THR A 59 14.90 2.51 8.60
N LYS A 60 15.01 3.78 8.22
CA LYS A 60 14.29 4.91 8.85
C LYS A 60 13.18 5.46 7.94
N LYS A 61 13.08 4.98 6.71
CA LYS A 61 11.98 5.36 5.81
C LYS A 61 10.63 4.92 6.40
N PRO A 62 9.54 5.60 6.04
CA PRO A 62 8.21 5.20 6.46
C PRO A 62 7.88 3.75 6.06
N LEU A 63 7.28 3.01 7.01
CA LEU A 63 6.67 1.71 6.77
C LEU A 63 5.18 1.90 6.52
N ASP A 64 4.76 1.53 5.35
CA ASP A 64 3.38 1.50 4.87
C ASP A 64 2.90 0.05 4.96
N VAL A 65 2.13 -0.26 5.98
CA VAL A 65 1.71 -1.63 6.32
C VAL A 65 0.31 -1.87 5.78
N HIS A 66 0.21 -2.75 4.80
CA HIS A 66 -1.03 -3.14 4.14
C HIS A 66 -1.53 -4.49 4.68
N LEU A 67 -2.64 -4.47 5.41
CA LEU A 67 -3.21 -5.63 6.10
C LEU A 67 -4.28 -6.30 5.23
N MET A 68 -3.91 -7.35 4.54
CA MET A 68 -4.81 -8.27 3.83
C MET A 68 -5.16 -9.46 4.72
N ILE A 69 -5.78 -9.17 5.85
CA ILE A 69 -6.12 -10.16 6.90
C ILE A 69 -7.56 -9.98 7.37
N VAL A 70 -8.21 -11.06 7.83
CA VAL A 70 -9.53 -10.97 8.45
C VAL A 70 -9.45 -10.37 9.86
N GLN A 71 -10.44 -9.57 10.25
CA GLN A 71 -10.54 -8.94 11.57
C GLN A 71 -9.24 -8.16 11.95
N PRO A 72 -8.75 -7.23 11.09
CA PRO A 72 -7.49 -6.51 11.31
C PRO A 72 -7.47 -5.73 12.63
N GLU A 73 -8.63 -5.35 13.19
CA GLU A 73 -8.77 -4.65 14.46
C GLU A 73 -8.06 -5.36 15.63
N LYS A 74 -7.89 -6.67 15.55
CA LYS A 74 -7.19 -7.47 16.57
C LYS A 74 -5.68 -7.20 16.60
N TYR A 75 -5.10 -6.72 15.50
CA TYR A 75 -3.65 -6.63 15.31
C TYR A 75 -3.12 -5.19 15.16
N ILE A 76 -4.00 -4.19 15.14
CA ILE A 76 -3.61 -2.78 14.94
C ILE A 76 -2.59 -2.33 15.99
N THR A 77 -2.79 -2.68 17.28
CA THR A 77 -1.85 -2.30 18.36
C THR A 77 -0.46 -2.86 18.14
N GLU A 78 -0.36 -4.10 17.70
CA GLU A 78 0.90 -4.77 17.44
C GLU A 78 1.66 -4.07 16.31
N PHE A 79 0.99 -3.75 15.19
CA PHE A 79 1.62 -3.05 14.08
C PHE A 79 2.01 -1.61 14.42
N ILE A 80 1.23 -0.91 15.26
CA ILE A 80 1.62 0.39 15.83
C ILE A 80 2.93 0.26 16.61
N ASN A 81 3.01 -0.71 17.53
CA ASN A 81 4.19 -0.94 18.37
C ASN A 81 5.43 -1.40 17.59
N LEU A 82 5.25 -1.96 16.41
CA LEU A 82 6.34 -2.34 15.50
C LEU A 82 6.93 -1.16 14.72
N GLY A 83 6.38 0.05 14.89
CA GLY A 83 6.89 1.27 14.27
C GLY A 83 6.42 1.48 12.83
N SER A 84 5.20 1.02 12.51
CA SER A 84 4.49 1.41 11.29
C SER A 84 4.31 2.93 11.26
N ASN A 85 4.23 3.51 10.07
CA ASN A 85 3.93 4.93 9.87
C ASN A 85 2.54 5.12 9.25
N ILE A 86 2.14 4.16 8.42
CA ILE A 86 0.83 4.08 7.78
C ILE A 86 0.32 2.66 8.01
N ILE A 87 -0.96 2.50 8.38
CA ILE A 87 -1.60 1.19 8.47
C ILE A 87 -2.86 1.24 7.60
N THR A 88 -2.87 0.41 6.57
CA THR A 88 -3.95 0.30 5.60
C THR A 88 -4.69 -1.03 5.78
N VAL A 89 -6.03 -0.98 5.89
CA VAL A 89 -6.88 -2.16 6.01
C VAL A 89 -7.90 -2.20 4.88
N HIS A 90 -8.27 -3.39 4.43
CA HIS A 90 -9.38 -3.55 3.48
C HIS A 90 -10.72 -3.26 4.12
N ILE A 91 -11.56 -2.45 3.46
CA ILE A 91 -12.92 -2.18 3.95
C ILE A 91 -13.79 -3.44 3.96
N GLU A 92 -13.43 -4.45 3.16
CA GLU A 92 -14.10 -5.74 3.08
C GLU A 92 -13.72 -6.71 4.22
N ALA A 93 -12.63 -6.42 4.95
CA ALA A 93 -12.07 -7.32 5.97
C ALA A 93 -12.72 -7.17 7.36
N THR A 94 -13.50 -6.09 7.59
CA THR A 94 -14.05 -5.77 8.91
C THR A 94 -15.27 -4.85 8.82
N ASN A 95 -16.11 -4.91 9.87
CA ASN A 95 -17.18 -3.94 10.10
C ASN A 95 -16.80 -2.83 11.11
N ASN A 96 -15.57 -2.84 11.63
CA ASN A 96 -15.09 -1.97 12.71
C ASN A 96 -14.21 -0.81 12.22
N LEU A 97 -14.45 -0.31 11.00
CA LEU A 97 -13.58 0.67 10.32
C LEU A 97 -13.35 1.95 11.14
N ASN A 98 -14.39 2.53 11.73
CA ASN A 98 -14.24 3.75 12.57
C ASN A 98 -13.37 3.50 13.81
N GLN A 99 -13.49 2.33 14.45
CA GLN A 99 -12.65 1.96 15.59
C GLN A 99 -11.17 1.85 15.19
N ILE A 100 -10.90 1.26 14.02
CA ILE A 100 -9.54 1.12 13.48
C ILE A 100 -8.93 2.49 13.22
N ILE A 101 -9.65 3.40 12.51
CA ILE A 101 -9.17 4.76 12.22
C ILE A 101 -8.81 5.48 13.52
N ASN A 102 -9.73 5.51 14.49
CA ASN A 102 -9.51 6.20 15.75
C ASN A 102 -8.26 5.68 16.46
N LYS A 103 -8.11 4.36 16.56
CA LYS A 103 -6.96 3.72 17.22
C LYS A 103 -5.62 4.06 16.55
N ILE A 104 -5.59 4.11 15.21
CA ILE A 104 -4.40 4.49 14.45
C ILE A 104 -4.07 5.97 14.70
N HIS A 105 -5.07 6.86 14.62
CA HIS A 105 -4.88 8.30 14.81
C HIS A 105 -4.50 8.67 16.25
N GLU A 106 -5.05 7.99 17.26
CA GLU A 106 -4.63 8.15 18.68
C GLU A 106 -3.14 7.88 18.89
N SER A 107 -2.53 7.07 18.01
CA SER A 107 -1.09 6.78 18.02
C SER A 107 -0.28 7.73 17.13
N SER A 108 -0.90 8.80 16.60
CA SER A 108 -0.26 9.77 15.69
C SER A 108 0.27 9.15 14.38
N LEU A 109 -0.30 8.02 13.96
CA LEU A 109 -0.01 7.37 12.69
C LEU A 109 -1.06 7.74 11.63
N LYS A 110 -0.75 7.46 10.37
CA LYS A 110 -1.68 7.62 9.26
C LYS A 110 -2.51 6.37 9.07
N SER A 111 -3.82 6.55 8.87
CA SER A 111 -4.74 5.47 8.55
C SER A 111 -5.01 5.40 7.05
N GLY A 112 -5.09 4.20 6.51
CA GLY A 112 -5.47 3.94 5.12
C GLY A 112 -6.58 2.91 5.00
N PHE A 113 -7.37 3.04 3.92
CA PHE A 113 -8.30 2.01 3.49
C PHE A 113 -7.91 1.48 2.11
N ALA A 114 -7.92 0.15 1.98
CA ALA A 114 -7.79 -0.51 0.68
C ALA A 114 -9.15 -1.02 0.21
N ILE A 115 -9.34 -1.08 -1.11
CA ILE A 115 -10.50 -1.70 -1.76
C ILE A 115 -10.07 -2.63 -2.89
N ILE A 116 -10.70 -3.80 -2.95
CA ILE A 116 -10.47 -4.76 -4.03
C ILE A 116 -11.08 -4.27 -5.36
N PRO A 117 -10.67 -4.83 -6.52
CA PRO A 117 -11.15 -4.37 -7.83
C PRO A 117 -12.67 -4.45 -8.01
N GLN A 118 -13.35 -5.36 -7.32
CA GLN A 118 -14.79 -5.58 -7.42
C GLN A 118 -15.62 -4.64 -6.53
N THR A 119 -15.02 -4.01 -5.53
CA THR A 119 -15.73 -3.11 -4.61
C THR A 119 -15.94 -1.74 -5.25
N PRO A 120 -17.18 -1.23 -5.32
CA PRO A 120 -17.46 0.10 -5.86
C PRO A 120 -16.81 1.22 -5.05
N ILE A 121 -16.27 2.24 -5.73
CA ILE A 121 -15.66 3.44 -5.11
C ILE A 121 -16.65 4.16 -4.16
N SER A 122 -17.94 4.12 -4.47
CA SER A 122 -19.00 4.72 -3.66
C SER A 122 -19.05 4.22 -2.21
N LYS A 123 -18.51 3.02 -1.92
CA LYS A 123 -18.39 2.48 -0.54
C LYS A 123 -17.44 3.30 0.33
N LEU A 124 -16.53 4.06 -0.26
CA LEU A 124 -15.59 4.93 0.46
C LEU A 124 -16.22 6.26 0.91
N LYS A 125 -17.38 6.65 0.37
CA LYS A 125 -17.97 7.98 0.57
C LYS A 125 -18.12 8.37 2.05
N GLU A 126 -18.45 7.43 2.91
CA GLU A 126 -18.61 7.66 4.34
C GLU A 126 -17.28 7.91 5.07
N TYR A 127 -16.18 7.40 4.52
CA TYR A 127 -14.86 7.36 5.17
C TYR A 127 -13.83 8.28 4.54
N ILE A 128 -14.11 8.84 3.36
CA ILE A 128 -13.14 9.57 2.52
C ILE A 128 -12.48 10.76 3.24
N ASN A 129 -13.18 11.39 4.20
CA ASN A 129 -12.68 12.51 5.00
C ASN A 129 -12.11 12.08 6.36
N LYS A 130 -12.08 10.77 6.64
CA LYS A 130 -11.64 10.22 7.92
C LYS A 130 -10.28 9.55 7.85
N VAL A 131 -9.77 9.28 6.66
CA VAL A 131 -8.52 8.56 6.43
C VAL A 131 -7.49 9.43 5.71
N ASP A 132 -6.22 9.08 5.84
CA ASP A 132 -5.11 9.80 5.23
C ASP A 132 -4.74 9.22 3.85
N LEU A 133 -5.14 7.98 3.56
CA LEU A 133 -4.76 7.25 2.37
C LEU A 133 -5.86 6.30 1.91
N ILE A 134 -6.05 6.21 0.59
CA ILE A 134 -6.87 5.18 -0.05
C ILE A 134 -5.98 4.37 -1.00
N CYS A 135 -5.85 3.08 -0.71
CA CYS A 135 -5.14 2.13 -1.55
C CYS A 135 -6.14 1.48 -2.53
N LEU A 136 -6.01 1.83 -3.79
CA LEU A 136 -6.78 1.24 -4.88
C LEU A 136 -6.02 0.06 -5.46
N MET A 137 -6.60 -1.15 -5.34
CA MET A 137 -5.96 -2.35 -5.89
C MET A 137 -5.99 -2.35 -7.41
N GLY A 138 -4.81 -2.43 -8.01
CA GLY A 138 -4.60 -2.60 -9.46
C GLY A 138 -4.64 -4.06 -9.91
N VAL A 139 -4.70 -5.00 -8.96
CA VAL A 139 -4.81 -6.45 -9.14
C VAL A 139 -5.73 -7.04 -8.07
N ASN A 140 -6.13 -8.30 -8.20
CA ASN A 140 -6.72 -9.00 -7.05
C ASN A 140 -5.64 -9.24 -5.99
N PRO A 141 -5.87 -8.87 -4.72
CA PRO A 141 -4.86 -9.04 -3.68
C PRO A 141 -4.48 -10.52 -3.47
N GLY A 142 -3.23 -10.76 -3.04
CA GLY A 142 -2.77 -12.08 -2.66
C GLY A 142 -1.41 -12.51 -3.24
N PHE A 143 -1.03 -12.08 -4.43
CA PHE A 143 0.22 -12.52 -5.07
C PHE A 143 0.94 -11.35 -5.77
N ALA A 144 2.27 -11.37 -5.72
CA ALA A 144 3.11 -10.46 -6.50
C ALA A 144 3.15 -10.88 -7.99
N GLY A 145 3.55 -9.95 -8.87
CA GLY A 145 3.80 -10.23 -10.30
C GLY A 145 2.56 -10.41 -11.16
N GLN A 146 1.38 -10.06 -10.68
CA GLN A 146 0.15 -10.12 -11.46
C GLN A 146 0.10 -9.01 -12.53
N LYS A 147 -0.65 -9.28 -13.60
CA LYS A 147 -0.94 -8.30 -14.64
C LYS A 147 -1.92 -7.25 -14.13
N PHE A 148 -1.62 -5.99 -14.42
CA PHE A 148 -2.47 -4.84 -14.08
C PHE A 148 -3.87 -4.98 -14.70
N ILE A 149 -4.90 -4.62 -13.94
CA ILE A 149 -6.30 -4.61 -14.37
C ILE A 149 -6.60 -3.23 -14.96
N GLU A 150 -6.82 -3.15 -16.28
CA GLU A 150 -6.98 -1.88 -17.03
C GLU A 150 -8.14 -1.00 -16.50
N SER A 151 -9.24 -1.59 -16.03
CA SER A 151 -10.36 -0.83 -15.44
C SER A 151 -9.98 -0.05 -14.18
N THR A 152 -8.80 -0.31 -13.60
CA THR A 152 -8.26 0.49 -12.49
C THR A 152 -8.05 1.96 -12.88
N HIS A 153 -7.78 2.26 -14.16
CA HIS A 153 -7.65 3.63 -14.63
C HIS A 153 -8.95 4.43 -14.46
N GLU A 154 -10.09 3.85 -14.84
CA GLU A 154 -11.41 4.49 -14.69
C GLU A 154 -11.77 4.63 -13.20
N ARG A 155 -11.52 3.59 -12.40
CA ARG A 155 -11.74 3.58 -10.94
C ARG A 155 -10.90 4.64 -10.23
N LEU A 156 -9.66 4.85 -10.68
CA LEU A 156 -8.77 5.87 -10.15
C LEU A 156 -9.32 7.29 -10.41
N GLN A 157 -9.84 7.54 -11.61
CA GLN A 157 -10.48 8.81 -11.96
C GLN A 157 -11.76 9.04 -11.12
N GLU A 158 -12.59 8.00 -10.93
CA GLU A 158 -13.77 8.05 -10.05
C GLU A 158 -13.37 8.38 -8.61
N LEU A 159 -12.34 7.72 -8.07
CA LEU A 159 -11.82 7.98 -6.74
C LEU A 159 -11.26 9.41 -6.61
N LYS A 160 -10.50 9.87 -7.61
CA LYS A 160 -9.98 11.24 -7.62
C LYS A 160 -11.09 12.28 -7.61
N HIS A 161 -12.14 12.04 -8.40
CA HIS A 161 -13.32 12.89 -8.40
C HIS A 161 -14.03 12.89 -7.04
N LEU A 162 -14.18 11.73 -6.41
CA LEU A 162 -14.78 11.60 -5.06
C LEU A 162 -13.97 12.38 -4.02
N ILE A 163 -12.64 12.27 -4.02
CA ILE A 163 -11.75 13.02 -3.10
C ILE A 163 -11.94 14.52 -3.28
N ILE A 164 -11.89 15.02 -4.51
CA ILE A 164 -12.03 16.45 -4.82
C ILE A 164 -13.42 16.96 -4.39
N SER A 165 -14.48 16.26 -4.78
CA SER A 165 -15.86 16.67 -4.49
C SER A 165 -16.22 16.62 -3.00
N SER A 166 -15.52 15.76 -2.22
CA SER A 166 -15.69 15.66 -0.77
C SER A 166 -14.79 16.62 0.02
N GLY A 167 -13.89 17.35 -0.63
CA GLY A 167 -12.90 18.20 0.03
C GLY A 167 -11.87 17.40 0.85
N SER A 168 -11.66 16.13 0.52
CA SER A 168 -10.71 15.26 1.22
C SER A 168 -9.28 15.57 0.85
N SER A 169 -8.36 15.38 1.81
CA SER A 169 -6.90 15.46 1.60
C SER A 169 -6.24 14.08 1.53
N ALA A 170 -7.01 12.99 1.51
CA ALA A 170 -6.48 11.64 1.43
C ALA A 170 -5.63 11.44 0.18
N LEU A 171 -4.46 10.81 0.34
CA LEU A 171 -3.63 10.40 -0.78
C LEU A 171 -4.24 9.18 -1.48
N ILE A 172 -4.07 9.10 -2.79
CA ILE A 172 -4.42 7.91 -3.55
C ILE A 172 -3.17 7.10 -3.80
N GLU A 173 -3.15 5.89 -3.28
CA GLU A 173 -2.15 4.87 -3.57
C GLU A 173 -2.72 3.87 -4.57
N VAL A 174 -1.90 3.41 -5.51
CA VAL A 174 -2.24 2.32 -6.43
C VAL A 174 -1.29 1.17 -6.18
N ASP A 175 -1.84 0.01 -5.82
CA ASP A 175 -1.09 -1.20 -5.52
C ASP A 175 -1.46 -2.35 -6.46
N GLY A 176 -0.44 -2.92 -7.08
CA GLY A 176 -0.54 -4.07 -7.97
C GLY A 176 -0.37 -3.77 -9.46
N GLY A 177 0.56 -4.47 -10.08
CA GLY A 177 0.84 -4.42 -11.51
C GLY A 177 1.49 -3.13 -12.02
N VAL A 178 1.93 -2.24 -11.13
CA VAL A 178 2.58 -0.97 -11.49
C VAL A 178 3.95 -1.21 -12.13
N ASN A 179 4.19 -0.56 -13.27
CA ASN A 179 5.43 -0.67 -14.04
C ASN A 179 5.65 0.58 -14.93
N LYS A 180 6.74 0.57 -15.73
CA LYS A 180 7.10 1.69 -16.61
C LYS A 180 6.09 1.98 -17.74
N GLU A 181 5.18 1.05 -18.03
CA GLU A 181 4.23 1.19 -19.14
C GLU A 181 2.95 1.92 -18.70
N ASN A 182 2.57 1.78 -17.41
CA ASN A 182 1.31 2.33 -16.89
C ASN A 182 1.48 3.49 -15.89
N TYR A 183 2.68 3.71 -15.31
CA TYR A 183 2.85 4.71 -14.24
C TYR A 183 2.48 6.13 -14.66
N GLN A 184 2.77 6.55 -15.91
CA GLN A 184 2.44 7.90 -16.37
C GLN A 184 0.94 8.14 -16.42
N GLN A 185 0.18 7.14 -16.90
CA GLN A 185 -1.27 7.22 -16.93
C GLN A 185 -1.86 7.17 -15.52
N LEU A 186 -1.32 6.35 -14.61
CA LEU A 186 -1.71 6.34 -13.19
C LEU A 186 -1.49 7.71 -12.55
N LYS A 187 -0.33 8.32 -12.77
CA LYS A 187 -0.01 9.66 -12.28
C LYS A 187 -0.97 10.72 -12.84
N SER A 188 -1.24 10.71 -14.15
CA SER A 188 -2.16 11.66 -14.79
C SER A 188 -3.61 11.49 -14.34
N ASN A 189 -4.01 10.26 -14.02
CA ASN A 189 -5.33 9.95 -13.47
C ASN A 189 -5.49 10.27 -11.98
N GLY A 190 -4.40 10.71 -11.31
CA GLY A 190 -4.46 11.26 -9.96
C GLY A 190 -3.89 10.38 -8.85
N ALA A 191 -3.08 9.36 -9.18
CA ALA A 191 -2.31 8.64 -8.16
C ALA A 191 -1.26 9.56 -7.51
N ASP A 192 -1.13 9.48 -6.19
CA ASP A 192 -0.16 10.20 -5.39
C ASP A 192 1.00 9.27 -4.97
N VAL A 193 0.73 7.96 -4.84
CA VAL A 193 1.67 6.92 -4.43
C VAL A 193 1.54 5.72 -5.36
N LEU A 194 2.67 5.16 -5.79
CA LEU A 194 2.76 3.94 -6.61
C LEU A 194 3.46 2.84 -5.82
N VAL A 195 2.76 1.75 -5.60
CA VAL A 195 3.34 0.51 -5.05
C VAL A 195 3.82 -0.35 -6.21
N ALA A 196 5.11 -0.68 -6.20
CA ALA A 196 5.71 -1.53 -7.23
C ALA A 196 6.59 -2.61 -6.59
N GLY A 197 6.27 -3.87 -6.86
CA GLY A 197 7.03 -5.04 -6.40
C GLY A 197 7.96 -5.55 -7.49
N SER A 198 7.50 -6.54 -8.24
CA SER A 198 8.30 -7.27 -9.24
C SER A 198 9.00 -6.38 -10.27
N TYR A 199 8.41 -5.23 -10.64
CA TYR A 199 9.08 -4.27 -11.54
C TYR A 199 10.40 -3.74 -10.95
N ILE A 200 10.45 -3.49 -9.64
CA ILE A 200 11.65 -2.99 -8.95
C ILE A 200 12.61 -4.15 -8.64
N PHE A 201 12.11 -5.22 -8.01
CA PHE A 201 12.96 -6.31 -7.50
C PHE A 201 13.53 -7.21 -8.60
N ASN A 202 12.91 -7.27 -9.80
CA ASN A 202 13.50 -7.95 -10.98
C ASN A 202 14.45 -7.04 -11.77
N SER A 203 14.62 -5.77 -11.39
CA SER A 203 15.55 -4.86 -12.05
C SER A 203 16.98 -5.10 -11.58
N PRO A 204 17.98 -5.02 -12.47
CA PRO A 204 19.40 -5.07 -12.06
C PRO A 204 19.82 -3.86 -11.21
N ASN A 205 19.03 -2.77 -11.23
CA ASN A 205 19.27 -1.56 -10.44
C ASN A 205 17.95 -0.98 -9.93
N TYR A 206 17.69 -1.15 -8.64
CA TYR A 206 16.45 -0.69 -7.98
C TYR A 206 16.26 0.82 -8.04
N ASN A 207 17.35 1.59 -7.88
CA ASN A 207 17.26 3.04 -7.91
C ASN A 207 16.86 3.58 -9.29
N ILE A 208 17.34 2.95 -10.38
CA ILE A 208 16.93 3.29 -11.74
C ILE A 208 15.44 2.93 -11.95
N ALA A 209 15.02 1.73 -11.52
CA ALA A 209 13.63 1.31 -11.64
C ALA A 209 12.68 2.26 -10.88
N ILE A 210 13.05 2.66 -9.66
CA ILE A 210 12.28 3.61 -8.83
C ILE A 210 12.22 4.99 -9.51
N ASN A 211 13.35 5.51 -10.01
CA ASN A 211 13.36 6.81 -10.69
C ASN A 211 12.52 6.84 -11.97
N ASN A 212 12.42 5.71 -12.67
CA ASN A 212 11.56 5.57 -13.84
C ASN A 212 10.05 5.63 -13.52
N LEU A 213 9.66 5.56 -12.25
CA LEU A 213 8.27 5.68 -11.79
C LEU A 213 7.96 7.08 -11.20
N LYS A 214 8.90 7.99 -11.18
CA LYS A 214 8.74 9.37 -10.66
C LYS A 214 8.55 10.39 -11.77
#